data_9d17f13343bf5dd65ffd9c457a21051c
#
_entry.id   9d17f13343bf5dd65ffd9c457a21051c
#
_cell.length_a   1.000
_cell.length_b   1.000
_cell.length_c   1.000
_cell.angle_alpha   90.00
_cell.angle_beta   90.00
_cell.angle_gamma   90.00
#
_symmetry.space_group_name_H-M   'P 1'
#
loop_
_entity.id
_entity.type
_entity.pdbx_description
1 polymer ?
#
loop_
_entity_poly.entity_id
_entity_poly.type
_entity_poly.pdbx_seq_one_letter_code
_entity_poly.pdbx_strand_id
1 'polypeptide(L)'
;MSTLNIISFIGDNYLSWKTVYYAISSVLSAMLAYKTLYKIIGFFFTRKFKPAKNKHKYAILIAARNEKYVIGNLLDSINKQDYPKDLITTFVVADNCTDNTAEIARKHGAICYERFDDKHRTKGFALEFLLDRIEEDFGRMSFEGYFIFDADNLLKKDYITKMNDAFDSGEKIITSYRNTKNFDENWIASTYALHWIRSIRYNHRARSVLRLATNIQGTGFLFTNEIVKNGWHYTSLTEDRALTADAVAQGYQITYQNDAMFYDEQPTSLKVALRQRTRWAKGHLQAFVESGPFLFINIFLGKWFVRTKWGENSVNKKKKSKTFKEFILNIIENIRHRFASFDTLMQLTPFSVFNLARWLIVIVVMYGCYCYNMGIDGANFFGGSTYLAILLRHLFEVRVFASPGVNALFIGMLTSIWLRILFRIGMYIENMWVAIYLFIVEHKNIKKMSIWKKMLYTFTWPTFDIIGRYATYVALFMKVEWKPIPHESKVTIDDLNKS
;
A
#
# COMPACT_ATOMS: atom_id res chain seq x y z
N MET A 1 38.04 -6.44 -22.90
CA MET A 1 38.61 -5.67 -21.75
C MET A 1 38.70 -6.63 -20.58
N SER A 2 39.87 -6.82 -19.95
CA SER A 2 39.96 -7.71 -18.78
C SER A 2 39.21 -7.13 -17.60
N THR A 3 38.78 -7.96 -16.66
CA THR A 3 38.07 -7.51 -15.46
C THR A 3 38.94 -6.53 -14.66
N LEU A 4 40.26 -6.73 -14.65
CA LEU A 4 41.22 -5.84 -14.00
C LEU A 4 41.22 -4.44 -14.63
N ASN A 5 41.13 -4.34 -15.95
CA ASN A 5 41.06 -3.06 -16.65
C ASN A 5 39.76 -2.30 -16.37
N ILE A 6 38.65 -3.02 -16.19
CA ILE A 6 37.36 -2.41 -15.81
C ILE A 6 37.43 -1.83 -14.39
N ILE A 7 38.00 -2.56 -13.45
CA ILE A 7 38.13 -2.12 -12.06
C ILE A 7 39.10 -0.93 -11.94
N SER A 8 40.22 -0.95 -12.67
CA SER A 8 41.14 0.20 -12.75
C SER A 8 40.42 1.42 -13.30
N PHE A 9 39.73 1.28 -14.44
CA PHE A 9 38.99 2.38 -15.07
C PHE A 9 37.92 2.98 -14.13
N ILE A 10 37.16 2.14 -13.40
CA ILE A 10 36.16 2.61 -12.43
C ILE A 10 36.87 3.31 -11.27
N GLY A 11 38.00 2.77 -10.78
CA GLY A 11 38.79 3.36 -9.70
C GLY A 11 39.37 4.73 -10.07
N ASP A 12 39.97 4.83 -11.24
CA ASP A 12 40.60 6.07 -11.72
C ASP A 12 39.58 7.20 -11.94
N ASN A 13 38.33 6.82 -12.29
CA ASN A 13 37.22 7.75 -12.46
C ASN A 13 36.29 7.84 -11.23
N TYR A 14 36.67 7.27 -10.09
CA TYR A 14 35.82 7.16 -8.90
C TYR A 14 35.27 8.51 -8.41
N LEU A 15 36.09 9.55 -8.37
CA LEU A 15 35.66 10.89 -7.91
C LEU A 15 34.56 11.49 -8.82
N SER A 16 34.69 11.29 -10.14
CA SER A 16 33.67 11.73 -11.09
C SER A 16 32.36 10.97 -10.91
N TRP A 17 32.40 9.65 -10.81
CA TRP A 17 31.25 8.79 -10.54
C TRP A 17 30.58 9.13 -9.21
N LYS A 18 31.38 9.39 -8.17
CA LYS A 18 30.92 9.81 -6.85
C LYS A 18 30.15 11.13 -6.92
N THR A 19 30.66 12.11 -7.66
CA THR A 19 30.01 13.42 -7.86
C THR A 19 28.64 13.25 -8.53
N VAL A 20 28.58 12.49 -9.64
CA VAL A 20 27.31 12.19 -10.34
C VAL A 20 26.34 11.46 -9.42
N TYR A 21 26.79 10.48 -8.66
CA TYR A 21 25.97 9.75 -7.71
C TYR A 21 25.38 10.66 -6.62
N TYR A 22 26.19 11.57 -6.05
CA TYR A 22 25.68 12.51 -5.04
C TYR A 22 24.68 13.51 -5.64
N ALA A 23 24.93 14.00 -6.86
CA ALA A 23 24.01 14.89 -7.55
C ALA A 23 22.63 14.20 -7.75
N ILE A 24 22.62 12.97 -8.30
CA ILE A 24 21.39 12.19 -8.48
C ILE A 24 20.71 11.90 -7.14
N SER A 25 21.48 11.48 -6.12
CA SER A 25 20.94 11.17 -4.80
C SER A 25 20.32 12.40 -4.11
N SER A 26 20.93 13.57 -4.29
CA SER A 26 20.42 14.83 -3.76
C SER A 26 19.12 15.25 -4.44
N VAL A 27 19.04 15.13 -5.77
CA VAL A 27 17.80 15.38 -6.53
C VAL A 27 16.68 14.43 -6.06
N LEU A 28 16.96 13.13 -5.96
CA LEU A 28 15.98 12.14 -5.48
C LEU A 28 15.54 12.42 -4.03
N SER A 29 16.48 12.82 -3.17
CA SER A 29 16.17 13.17 -1.78
C SER A 29 15.29 14.43 -1.71
N ALA A 30 15.57 15.44 -2.50
CA ALA A 30 14.75 16.63 -2.62
C ALA A 30 13.36 16.30 -3.16
N MET A 31 13.27 15.46 -4.19
CA MET A 31 11.99 14.98 -4.73
C MET A 31 11.15 14.23 -3.71
N LEU A 32 11.74 13.54 -2.76
CA LEU A 32 11.04 12.78 -1.71
C LEU A 32 10.80 13.58 -0.42
N ALA A 33 11.36 14.78 -0.29
CA ALA A 33 11.25 15.61 0.91
C ALA A 33 9.79 16.02 1.24
N TYR A 34 8.89 16.07 0.24
CA TYR A 34 7.47 16.32 0.44
C TYR A 34 6.80 15.34 1.43
N LYS A 35 7.34 14.11 1.58
CA LYS A 35 6.84 13.15 2.57
C LYS A 35 7.00 13.63 4.00
N THR A 36 7.98 14.50 4.27
CA THR A 36 8.12 15.16 5.57
C THR A 36 6.97 16.15 5.80
N LEU A 37 6.57 16.90 4.75
CA LEU A 37 5.39 17.77 4.83
C LEU A 37 4.11 16.97 5.13
N TYR A 38 3.98 15.77 4.57
CA TYR A 38 2.84 14.87 4.89
C TYR A 38 2.82 14.49 6.36
N LYS A 39 3.98 14.19 6.97
CA LYS A 39 4.06 13.89 8.41
C LYS A 39 3.56 15.10 9.23
N ILE A 40 4.00 16.30 8.88
CA ILE A 40 3.63 17.55 9.58
C ILE A 40 2.12 17.82 9.39
N ILE A 41 1.63 17.83 8.16
CA ILE A 41 0.22 18.10 7.86
C ILE A 41 -0.70 17.06 8.52
N GLY A 42 -0.39 15.77 8.37
CA GLY A 42 -1.20 14.70 8.92
C GLY A 42 -1.17 14.61 10.45
N PHE A 43 -0.12 15.16 11.07
CA PHE A 43 -0.03 15.33 12.53
C PHE A 43 -1.07 16.33 13.05
N PHE A 44 -1.13 17.49 12.44
CA PHE A 44 -1.95 18.61 12.95
C PHE A 44 -3.34 18.68 12.33
N PHE A 45 -3.53 18.23 11.09
CA PHE A 45 -4.73 18.48 10.32
C PHE A 45 -5.39 17.15 9.86
N THR A 46 -6.72 17.20 9.77
CA THR A 46 -7.54 16.22 9.07
C THR A 46 -8.66 16.93 8.35
N ARG A 47 -9.03 16.43 7.18
CA ARG A 47 -10.18 16.96 6.46
C ARG A 47 -11.46 16.48 7.14
N LYS A 48 -12.40 17.39 7.35
CA LYS A 48 -13.72 17.10 7.89
C LYS A 48 -14.77 17.37 6.83
N PHE A 49 -15.83 16.60 6.88
CA PHE A 49 -16.99 16.75 6.00
C PHE A 49 -18.17 17.24 6.82
N LYS A 50 -19.00 18.08 6.20
CA LYS A 50 -20.26 18.52 6.81
C LYS A 50 -21.26 17.38 6.76
N PRO A 51 -22.23 17.31 7.67
CA PRO A 51 -23.36 16.38 7.56
C PRO A 51 -24.01 16.46 6.18
N ALA A 52 -24.25 15.31 5.59
CA ALA A 52 -24.86 15.19 4.27
C ALA A 52 -26.29 15.77 4.25
N LYS A 53 -26.65 16.38 3.14
CA LYS A 53 -28.02 16.84 2.88
C LYS A 53 -28.88 15.72 2.32
N ASN A 54 -28.27 14.85 1.50
CA ASN A 54 -28.93 13.76 0.82
C ASN A 54 -28.38 12.42 1.34
N LYS A 55 -29.24 11.42 1.36
CA LYS A 55 -28.88 10.04 1.63
C LYS A 55 -28.92 9.27 0.32
N HIS A 56 -27.80 8.66 -0.02
CA HIS A 56 -27.59 7.98 -1.30
C HIS A 56 -27.83 6.47 -1.18
N LYS A 57 -28.20 5.83 -2.29
CA LYS A 57 -28.43 4.39 -2.35
C LYS A 57 -27.11 3.64 -2.60
N TYR A 58 -26.81 2.70 -1.73
CA TYR A 58 -25.54 1.97 -1.75
C TYR A 58 -25.72 0.46 -1.89
N ALA A 59 -24.80 -0.14 -2.64
CA ALA A 59 -24.55 -1.58 -2.61
C ALA A 59 -23.31 -1.86 -1.75
N ILE A 60 -23.37 -2.87 -0.90
CA ILE A 60 -22.25 -3.38 -0.11
C ILE A 60 -21.80 -4.70 -0.72
N LEU A 61 -20.54 -4.79 -1.14
CA LEU A 61 -19.94 -5.94 -1.77
C LEU A 61 -18.99 -6.66 -0.80
N ILE A 62 -19.23 -7.94 -0.60
CA ILE A 62 -18.44 -8.79 0.30
C ILE A 62 -18.02 -10.05 -0.46
N ALA A 63 -16.70 -10.25 -0.64
CA ALA A 63 -16.15 -11.48 -1.18
C ALA A 63 -15.70 -12.36 -0.01
N ALA A 64 -16.32 -13.54 0.13
CA ALA A 64 -16.10 -14.45 1.24
C ALA A 64 -15.63 -15.82 0.75
N ARG A 65 -14.61 -16.42 1.39
CA ARG A 65 -14.15 -17.78 1.12
C ARG A 65 -13.86 -18.51 2.41
N ASN A 66 -14.80 -19.39 2.82
CA ASN A 66 -14.73 -20.15 4.08
C ASN A 66 -14.64 -19.24 5.32
N GLU A 67 -15.57 -18.28 5.41
CA GLU A 67 -15.62 -17.24 6.45
C GLU A 67 -16.79 -17.44 7.43
N LYS A 68 -17.22 -18.68 7.64
CA LYS A 68 -18.39 -19.02 8.48
C LYS A 68 -18.34 -18.46 9.90
N TYR A 69 -17.15 -18.23 10.46
CA TYR A 69 -16.98 -17.76 11.84
C TYR A 69 -17.13 -16.24 12.00
N VAL A 70 -16.92 -15.47 10.93
CA VAL A 70 -16.83 -14.00 11.01
C VAL A 70 -17.87 -13.26 10.18
N ILE A 71 -18.37 -13.86 9.08
CA ILE A 71 -19.29 -13.15 8.16
C ILE A 71 -20.58 -12.71 8.84
N GLY A 72 -21.14 -13.51 9.75
CA GLY A 72 -22.34 -13.14 10.51
C GLY A 72 -22.14 -11.87 11.32
N ASN A 73 -20.99 -11.72 11.99
CA ASN A 73 -20.66 -10.54 12.78
C ASN A 73 -20.54 -9.26 11.93
N LEU A 74 -19.99 -9.36 10.72
CA LEU A 74 -19.97 -8.24 9.77
C LEU A 74 -21.39 -7.84 9.37
N LEU A 75 -22.22 -8.81 8.95
CA LEU A 75 -23.59 -8.56 8.51
C LEU A 75 -24.45 -7.97 9.63
N ASP A 76 -24.28 -8.43 10.86
CA ASP A 76 -24.93 -7.83 12.02
C ASP A 76 -24.49 -6.37 12.25
N SER A 77 -23.21 -6.06 12.05
CA SER A 77 -22.72 -4.69 12.17
C SER A 77 -23.25 -3.76 11.07
N ILE A 78 -23.49 -4.31 9.85
CA ILE A 78 -24.15 -3.61 8.75
C ILE A 78 -25.62 -3.39 9.07
N ASN A 79 -26.30 -4.41 9.60
CA ASN A 79 -27.71 -4.32 9.98
C ASN A 79 -27.96 -3.32 11.12
N LYS A 80 -26.94 -3.03 11.95
CA LYS A 80 -26.97 -2.05 13.04
C LYS A 80 -26.59 -0.62 12.62
N GLN A 81 -26.33 -0.38 11.33
CA GLN A 81 -25.93 0.96 10.85
C GLN A 81 -27.03 1.99 11.07
N ASP A 82 -26.65 3.20 11.45
CA ASP A 82 -27.50 4.38 11.58
C ASP A 82 -27.69 5.04 10.19
N TYR A 83 -28.35 4.30 9.30
CA TYR A 83 -28.63 4.70 7.91
C TYR A 83 -29.93 4.02 7.46
N PRO A 84 -30.76 4.63 6.58
CA PRO A 84 -32.00 4.02 6.09
C PRO A 84 -31.75 2.65 5.44
N LYS A 85 -32.51 1.65 5.88
CA LYS A 85 -32.33 0.26 5.45
C LYS A 85 -32.68 0.02 3.99
N ASP A 86 -33.66 0.75 3.48
CA ASP A 86 -34.11 0.74 2.09
C ASP A 86 -33.06 1.30 1.10
N LEU A 87 -32.09 2.05 1.62
CA LEU A 87 -31.00 2.62 0.84
C LEU A 87 -29.71 1.77 0.87
N ILE A 88 -29.71 0.63 1.57
CA ILE A 88 -28.58 -0.29 1.65
C ILE A 88 -28.99 -1.66 1.14
N THR A 89 -28.26 -2.19 0.16
CA THR A 89 -28.39 -3.58 -0.26
C THR A 89 -27.04 -4.29 -0.09
N THR A 90 -27.02 -5.39 0.65
CA THR A 90 -25.80 -6.14 0.91
C THR A 90 -25.73 -7.37 0.02
N PHE A 91 -24.65 -7.47 -0.74
CA PHE A 91 -24.34 -8.58 -1.64
C PHE A 91 -23.11 -9.33 -1.16
N VAL A 92 -23.21 -10.65 -1.17
CA VAL A 92 -22.09 -11.55 -0.80
C VAL A 92 -21.82 -12.48 -1.97
N VAL A 93 -20.56 -12.64 -2.34
CA VAL A 93 -20.14 -13.76 -3.18
C VAL A 93 -19.42 -14.79 -2.31
N ALA A 94 -20.02 -15.98 -2.17
CA ALA A 94 -19.41 -17.14 -1.54
C ALA A 94 -18.51 -17.83 -2.59
N ASP A 95 -17.23 -17.45 -2.61
CA ASP A 95 -16.28 -17.83 -3.66
C ASP A 95 -15.53 -19.12 -3.29
N ASN A 96 -15.83 -20.22 -3.99
CA ASN A 96 -15.27 -21.55 -3.74
C ASN A 96 -15.38 -21.97 -2.25
N CYS A 97 -16.51 -21.69 -1.62
CA CYS A 97 -16.76 -22.09 -0.25
C CYS A 97 -17.04 -23.59 -0.15
N THR A 98 -16.49 -24.22 0.89
CA THR A 98 -16.71 -25.63 1.26
C THR A 98 -17.42 -25.75 2.61
N ASP A 99 -17.74 -24.61 3.23
CA ASP A 99 -18.45 -24.51 4.51
C ASP A 99 -19.79 -23.79 4.33
N ASN A 100 -20.51 -23.55 5.40
CA ASN A 100 -21.83 -22.90 5.38
C ASN A 100 -21.81 -21.36 5.34
N THR A 101 -20.75 -20.76 4.80
CA THR A 101 -20.63 -19.27 4.64
C THR A 101 -21.82 -18.69 3.90
N ALA A 102 -22.24 -19.31 2.78
CA ALA A 102 -23.37 -18.81 1.98
C ALA A 102 -24.70 -18.85 2.73
N GLU A 103 -24.96 -19.94 3.47
CA GLU A 103 -26.18 -20.10 4.27
C GLU A 103 -26.24 -19.04 5.38
N ILE A 104 -25.13 -18.83 6.09
CA ILE A 104 -25.03 -17.80 7.13
C ILE A 104 -25.27 -16.41 6.53
N ALA A 105 -24.72 -16.10 5.36
CA ALA A 105 -24.93 -14.81 4.70
C ALA A 105 -26.42 -14.55 4.40
N ARG A 106 -27.11 -15.54 3.84
CA ARG A 106 -28.57 -15.45 3.55
C ARG A 106 -29.39 -15.30 4.83
N LYS A 107 -29.04 -16.04 5.89
CA LYS A 107 -29.74 -15.96 7.20
C LYS A 107 -29.65 -14.54 7.81
N HIS A 108 -28.55 -13.83 7.57
CA HIS A 108 -28.37 -12.44 8.04
C HIS A 108 -28.89 -11.39 7.04
N GLY A 109 -29.67 -11.79 6.02
CA GLY A 109 -30.38 -10.90 5.11
C GLY A 109 -29.57 -10.42 3.90
N ALA A 110 -28.41 -10.97 3.64
CA ALA A 110 -27.63 -10.65 2.45
C ALA A 110 -28.12 -11.43 1.21
N ILE A 111 -28.08 -10.80 0.03
CA ILE A 111 -28.23 -11.48 -1.25
C ILE A 111 -26.89 -12.18 -1.53
N CYS A 112 -26.90 -13.52 -1.54
CA CYS A 112 -25.70 -14.31 -1.66
C CYS A 112 -25.67 -15.15 -2.92
N TYR A 113 -24.64 -14.89 -3.76
CA TYR A 113 -24.31 -15.68 -4.94
C TYR A 113 -23.16 -16.62 -4.63
N GLU A 114 -23.22 -17.83 -5.17
CA GLU A 114 -22.16 -18.82 -5.03
C GLU A 114 -21.37 -18.92 -6.34
N ARG A 115 -20.04 -18.89 -6.24
CA ARG A 115 -19.12 -18.96 -7.36
C ARG A 115 -18.13 -20.11 -7.15
N PHE A 116 -17.99 -20.96 -8.17
CA PHE A 116 -17.05 -22.06 -8.20
C PHE A 116 -16.15 -21.94 -9.42
N ASP A 117 -14.91 -21.48 -9.23
CA ASP A 117 -13.91 -21.30 -10.28
C ASP A 117 -12.51 -21.52 -9.73
N ASP A 118 -11.91 -22.63 -10.15
CA ASP A 118 -10.57 -23.02 -9.70
C ASP A 118 -9.43 -22.32 -10.43
N LYS A 119 -9.71 -21.65 -11.54
CA LYS A 119 -8.68 -20.97 -12.34
C LYS A 119 -8.48 -19.51 -11.89
N HIS A 120 -9.57 -18.81 -11.57
CA HIS A 120 -9.57 -17.38 -11.26
C HIS A 120 -9.89 -17.14 -9.78
N ARG A 121 -8.88 -17.29 -8.92
CA ARG A 121 -9.05 -17.39 -7.46
C ARG A 121 -8.84 -16.12 -6.65
N THR A 122 -8.56 -14.96 -7.29
CA THR A 122 -8.35 -13.72 -6.56
C THR A 122 -9.67 -13.06 -6.12
N LYS A 123 -9.61 -12.20 -5.10
CA LYS A 123 -10.76 -11.39 -4.66
C LYS A 123 -11.31 -10.53 -5.82
N GLY A 124 -10.42 -10.03 -6.69
CA GLY A 124 -10.81 -9.25 -7.85
C GLY A 124 -11.76 -9.99 -8.79
N PHE A 125 -11.51 -11.27 -9.08
CA PHE A 125 -12.41 -12.09 -9.89
C PHE A 125 -13.75 -12.40 -9.18
N ALA A 126 -13.73 -12.56 -7.87
CA ALA A 126 -14.97 -12.72 -7.11
C ALA A 126 -15.83 -11.45 -7.15
N LEU A 127 -15.21 -10.26 -7.07
CA LEU A 127 -15.90 -8.97 -7.20
C LEU A 127 -16.39 -8.72 -8.62
N GLU A 128 -15.64 -9.11 -9.66
CA GLU A 128 -16.06 -9.07 -11.06
C GLU A 128 -17.37 -9.87 -11.24
N PHE A 129 -17.36 -11.14 -10.85
CA PHE A 129 -18.53 -12.00 -10.88
C PHE A 129 -19.72 -11.40 -10.13
N LEU A 130 -19.49 -10.85 -8.91
CA LEU A 130 -20.55 -10.26 -8.11
C LEU A 130 -21.18 -9.04 -8.80
N LEU A 131 -20.35 -8.18 -9.39
CA LEU A 131 -20.83 -6.99 -10.11
C LEU A 131 -21.57 -7.35 -11.41
N ASP A 132 -21.21 -8.45 -12.06
CA ASP A 132 -21.95 -8.94 -13.24
C ASP A 132 -23.31 -9.50 -12.83
N ARG A 133 -23.43 -10.21 -11.71
CA ARG A 133 -24.72 -10.63 -11.15
C ARG A 133 -25.59 -9.44 -10.74
N ILE A 134 -25.01 -8.41 -10.17
CA ILE A 134 -25.72 -7.16 -9.84
C ILE A 134 -26.20 -6.45 -11.11
N GLU A 135 -25.42 -6.49 -12.19
CA GLU A 135 -25.86 -5.93 -13.48
C GLU A 135 -27.06 -6.67 -14.03
N GLU A 136 -27.05 -8.01 -14.00
CA GLU A 136 -28.12 -8.86 -14.50
C GLU A 136 -29.44 -8.67 -13.71
N ASP A 137 -29.36 -8.65 -12.37
CA ASP A 137 -30.55 -8.69 -11.52
C ASP A 137 -31.09 -7.31 -11.14
N PHE A 138 -30.24 -6.28 -11.05
CA PHE A 138 -30.60 -4.97 -10.51
C PHE A 138 -30.24 -3.81 -11.45
N GLY A 139 -29.31 -4.01 -12.37
CA GLY A 139 -28.64 -2.94 -13.09
C GLY A 139 -27.58 -2.24 -12.24
N ARG A 140 -26.35 -2.23 -12.72
CA ARG A 140 -25.18 -1.69 -12.00
C ARG A 140 -25.31 -0.21 -11.67
N MET A 141 -26.03 0.54 -12.48
CA MET A 141 -26.27 1.98 -12.26
C MET A 141 -27.41 2.27 -11.29
N SER A 142 -28.13 1.27 -10.77
CA SER A 142 -29.21 1.42 -9.81
C SER A 142 -28.75 1.82 -8.41
N PHE A 143 -27.46 1.69 -8.14
CA PHE A 143 -26.80 2.15 -6.92
C PHE A 143 -25.93 3.35 -7.24
N GLU A 144 -25.92 4.35 -6.37
CA GLU A 144 -25.10 5.55 -6.57
C GLU A 144 -23.64 5.32 -6.17
N GLY A 145 -23.40 4.40 -5.22
CA GLY A 145 -22.08 4.02 -4.78
C GLY A 145 -22.01 2.59 -4.26
N TYR A 146 -20.77 2.09 -4.20
CA TYR A 146 -20.42 0.73 -3.86
C TYR A 146 -19.42 0.71 -2.73
N PHE A 147 -19.75 0.04 -1.63
CA PHE A 147 -18.81 -0.30 -0.58
C PHE A 147 -18.16 -1.65 -0.82
N ILE A 148 -16.89 -1.81 -0.48
CA ILE A 148 -16.23 -3.12 -0.42
C ILE A 148 -15.73 -3.38 0.99
N PHE A 149 -16.11 -4.56 1.54
CA PHE A 149 -15.61 -5.06 2.82
C PHE A 149 -15.07 -6.47 2.68
N ASP A 150 -14.09 -6.80 3.52
CA ASP A 150 -13.66 -8.17 3.78
C ASP A 150 -14.61 -8.80 4.82
N ALA A 151 -14.82 -10.10 4.74
CA ALA A 151 -15.80 -10.82 5.57
C ALA A 151 -15.52 -10.74 7.09
N ASP A 152 -14.30 -10.41 7.47
CA ASP A 152 -13.86 -10.26 8.85
C ASP A 152 -14.05 -8.85 9.42
N ASN A 153 -14.56 -7.90 8.65
CA ASN A 153 -14.69 -6.52 9.12
C ASN A 153 -15.85 -6.33 10.11
N LEU A 154 -15.75 -5.28 10.94
CA LEU A 154 -16.81 -4.81 11.83
C LEU A 154 -16.94 -3.29 11.72
N LEU A 155 -18.15 -2.79 11.49
CA LEU A 155 -18.41 -1.38 11.26
C LEU A 155 -18.92 -0.70 12.54
N LYS A 156 -18.38 0.49 12.87
CA LYS A 156 -19.02 1.36 13.84
C LYS A 156 -20.43 1.75 13.38
N LYS A 157 -21.34 1.97 14.32
CA LYS A 157 -22.76 2.24 14.07
C LYS A 157 -23.01 3.39 13.09
N ASP A 158 -22.18 4.42 13.11
CA ASP A 158 -22.27 5.63 12.26
C ASP A 158 -21.42 5.59 11.00
N TYR A 159 -20.82 4.45 10.69
CA TYR A 159 -19.84 4.32 9.60
C TYR A 159 -20.40 4.76 8.24
N ILE A 160 -21.53 4.20 7.83
CA ILE A 160 -22.14 4.51 6.52
C ILE A 160 -22.58 5.98 6.47
N THR A 161 -23.16 6.51 7.54
CA THR A 161 -23.53 7.93 7.65
C THR A 161 -22.31 8.84 7.46
N LYS A 162 -21.18 8.53 8.09
CA LYS A 162 -19.94 9.30 7.92
C LYS A 162 -19.36 9.20 6.52
N MET A 163 -19.43 8.03 5.89
CA MET A 163 -19.00 7.86 4.51
C MET A 163 -19.92 8.63 3.54
N ASN A 164 -21.23 8.65 3.81
CA ASN A 164 -22.19 9.42 3.06
C ASN A 164 -21.94 10.93 3.16
N ASP A 165 -21.49 11.46 4.32
CA ASP A 165 -21.09 12.87 4.46
C ASP A 165 -20.00 13.27 3.44
N ALA A 166 -19.03 12.39 3.20
CA ALA A 166 -17.99 12.63 2.22
C ALA A 166 -18.50 12.45 0.78
N PHE A 167 -19.33 11.43 0.53
CA PHE A 167 -19.88 11.14 -0.79
C PHE A 167 -20.83 12.27 -1.27
N ASP A 168 -21.75 12.74 -0.43
CA ASP A 168 -22.67 13.86 -0.73
C ASP A 168 -21.92 15.18 -0.96
N SER A 169 -20.70 15.32 -0.40
CA SER A 169 -19.83 16.47 -0.71
C SER A 169 -19.19 16.44 -2.09
N GLY A 170 -19.45 15.38 -2.90
CA GLY A 170 -18.94 15.19 -4.25
C GLY A 170 -17.68 14.34 -4.38
N GLU A 171 -17.21 13.71 -3.30
CA GLU A 171 -16.07 12.80 -3.37
C GLU A 171 -16.47 11.49 -4.06
N LYS A 172 -15.62 11.01 -5.00
CA LYS A 172 -15.95 9.86 -5.86
C LYS A 172 -15.38 8.53 -5.34
N ILE A 173 -14.23 8.56 -4.68
CA ILE A 173 -13.60 7.39 -4.06
C ILE A 173 -13.15 7.79 -2.67
N ILE A 174 -13.58 7.04 -1.66
CA ILE A 174 -13.40 7.41 -0.25
C ILE A 174 -12.91 6.20 0.50
N THR A 175 -11.77 6.31 1.18
CA THR A 175 -11.29 5.32 2.15
C THR A 175 -11.48 5.85 3.57
N SER A 176 -11.41 4.99 4.57
CA SER A 176 -11.84 5.28 5.92
C SER A 176 -10.81 4.88 6.99
N TYR A 177 -11.12 5.10 8.26
CA TYR A 177 -10.26 4.76 9.39
C TYR A 177 -10.30 3.23 9.63
N ARG A 178 -9.20 2.56 9.28
CA ARG A 178 -8.99 1.14 9.52
C ARG A 178 -8.39 0.93 10.90
N ASN A 179 -9.15 0.37 11.83
CA ASN A 179 -8.71 -0.05 13.15
C ASN A 179 -8.56 -1.59 13.20
N THR A 180 -8.19 -2.13 14.33
CA THR A 180 -7.87 -3.56 14.47
C THR A 180 -8.63 -4.16 15.65
N LYS A 181 -9.31 -5.31 15.46
CA LYS A 181 -10.06 -6.03 16.50
C LYS A 181 -9.14 -6.64 17.56
N ASN A 182 -8.01 -7.18 17.12
CA ASN A 182 -7.09 -8.01 17.90
C ASN A 182 -5.73 -7.33 18.15
N PHE A 183 -5.73 -6.02 18.38
CA PHE A 183 -4.51 -5.20 18.54
C PHE A 183 -3.54 -5.76 19.59
N ASP A 184 -4.04 -6.20 20.74
CA ASP A 184 -3.24 -6.62 21.90
C ASP A 184 -3.05 -8.14 22.01
N GLU A 185 -3.40 -8.88 20.97
CA GLU A 185 -3.30 -10.33 20.96
C GLU A 185 -1.83 -10.79 20.99
N ASN A 186 -1.00 -10.26 20.10
CA ASN A 186 0.44 -10.47 20.13
C ASN A 186 1.20 -9.35 19.38
N TRP A 187 2.54 -9.44 19.35
CA TRP A 187 3.40 -8.44 18.72
C TRP A 187 3.22 -8.37 17.19
N ILE A 188 2.81 -9.45 16.52
CA ILE A 188 2.57 -9.46 15.08
C ILE A 188 1.32 -8.64 14.76
N ALA A 189 0.19 -8.95 15.40
CA ALA A 189 -1.06 -8.19 15.24
C ALA A 189 -0.86 -6.70 15.57
N SER A 190 -0.14 -6.39 16.65
CA SER A 190 0.15 -5.00 17.02
C SER A 190 1.03 -4.28 16.01
N THR A 191 2.00 -4.95 15.35
CA THR A 191 2.82 -4.32 14.31
C THR A 191 2.00 -3.94 13.09
N TYR A 192 1.02 -4.75 12.70
CA TYR A 192 0.06 -4.42 11.64
C TYR A 192 -0.84 -3.24 12.04
N ALA A 193 -1.40 -3.29 13.23
CA ALA A 193 -2.26 -2.22 13.74
C ALA A 193 -1.53 -0.85 13.75
N LEU A 194 -0.32 -0.80 14.31
CA LEU A 194 0.50 0.42 14.30
C LEU A 194 0.85 0.87 12.88
N HIS A 195 1.09 -0.05 11.94
CA HIS A 195 1.32 0.28 10.55
C HIS A 195 0.11 0.98 9.91
N TRP A 196 -1.11 0.48 10.13
CA TRP A 196 -2.32 1.10 9.60
C TRP A 196 -2.55 2.48 10.22
N ILE A 197 -2.43 2.61 11.54
CA ILE A 197 -2.60 3.88 12.25
C ILE A 197 -1.55 4.90 11.78
N ARG A 198 -0.27 4.50 11.61
CA ARG A 198 0.76 5.37 11.03
C ARG A 198 0.38 5.85 9.64
N SER A 199 -0.09 4.93 8.78
CA SER A 199 -0.52 5.27 7.42
C SER A 199 -1.65 6.30 7.43
N ILE A 200 -2.62 6.14 8.31
CA ILE A 200 -3.70 7.09 8.51
C ILE A 200 -3.14 8.45 8.90
N ARG A 201 -2.34 8.52 9.96
CA ARG A 201 -1.83 9.76 10.52
C ARG A 201 -0.94 10.54 9.55
N TYR A 202 0.01 9.88 8.91
CA TYR A 202 1.01 10.56 8.09
C TYR A 202 0.68 10.64 6.61
N ASN A 203 -0.14 9.71 6.10
CA ASN A 203 -0.36 9.64 4.66
C ASN A 203 -1.79 10.01 4.26
N HIS A 204 -2.81 9.32 4.83
CA HIS A 204 -4.19 9.52 4.40
C HIS A 204 -4.71 10.90 4.75
N ARG A 205 -4.48 11.37 5.99
CA ARG A 205 -4.90 12.70 6.44
C ARG A 205 -4.27 13.80 5.59
N ALA A 206 -2.94 13.76 5.41
CA ALA A 206 -2.22 14.78 4.65
C ALA A 206 -2.72 14.87 3.21
N ARG A 207 -2.85 13.74 2.53
CA ARG A 207 -3.34 13.70 1.15
C ARG A 207 -4.78 14.22 1.04
N SER A 208 -5.65 13.83 1.95
CA SER A 208 -7.03 14.29 1.97
C SER A 208 -7.12 15.81 2.20
N VAL A 209 -6.34 16.38 3.13
CA VAL A 209 -6.25 17.84 3.37
C VAL A 209 -5.76 18.58 2.14
N LEU A 210 -4.74 18.06 1.47
CA LEU A 210 -4.16 18.65 0.25
C LEU A 210 -4.99 18.38 -1.01
N ARG A 211 -6.08 17.61 -0.89
CA ARG A 211 -6.90 17.12 -2.02
C ARG A 211 -6.07 16.38 -3.06
N LEU A 212 -5.14 15.58 -2.59
CA LEU A 212 -4.38 14.60 -3.37
C LEU A 212 -5.03 13.21 -3.22
N ALA A 213 -4.64 12.28 -4.08
CA ALA A 213 -5.14 10.92 -3.98
C ALA A 213 -4.41 10.15 -2.88
N THR A 214 -5.16 9.62 -1.91
CA THR A 214 -4.63 8.59 -0.99
C THR A 214 -4.72 7.21 -1.62
N ASN A 215 -4.29 6.16 -0.94
CA ASN A 215 -4.42 4.80 -1.42
C ASN A 215 -5.56 4.06 -0.72
N ILE A 216 -6.23 3.20 -1.46
CA ILE A 216 -7.18 2.23 -0.94
C ILE A 216 -6.40 1.13 -0.20
N GLN A 217 -6.97 0.55 0.85
CA GLN A 217 -6.32 -0.42 1.73
C GLN A 217 -7.00 -1.80 1.71
N GLY A 218 -7.55 -2.19 0.56
CA GLY A 218 -8.17 -3.50 0.32
C GLY A 218 -9.61 -3.62 0.78
N THR A 219 -10.01 -2.88 1.80
CA THR A 219 -11.34 -2.97 2.43
C THR A 219 -11.75 -1.65 3.06
N GLY A 220 -13.04 -1.50 3.44
CA GLY A 220 -13.53 -0.30 4.11
C GLY A 220 -13.48 0.95 3.23
N PHE A 221 -13.85 0.84 1.97
CA PHE A 221 -13.88 1.98 1.06
C PHE A 221 -15.18 2.03 0.23
N LEU A 222 -15.51 3.22 -0.23
CA LEU A 222 -16.68 3.55 -1.04
C LEU A 222 -16.22 4.14 -2.38
N PHE A 223 -16.85 3.78 -3.46
CA PHE A 223 -16.66 4.44 -4.76
C PHE A 223 -17.99 4.62 -5.51
N THR A 224 -18.04 5.64 -6.37
CA THR A 224 -19.19 5.93 -7.23
C THR A 224 -19.39 4.85 -8.29
N ASN A 225 -20.64 4.67 -8.73
CA ASN A 225 -20.99 3.75 -9.81
C ASN A 225 -20.28 4.04 -11.15
N GLU A 226 -19.78 5.26 -11.34
CA GLU A 226 -18.98 5.62 -12.52
C GLU A 226 -17.74 4.73 -12.70
N ILE A 227 -17.14 4.24 -11.60
CA ILE A 227 -15.94 3.38 -11.62
C ILE A 227 -16.23 2.01 -12.24
N VAL A 228 -17.44 1.51 -12.05
CA VAL A 228 -17.85 0.17 -12.52
C VAL A 228 -18.77 0.23 -13.75
N LYS A 229 -18.97 1.40 -14.32
CA LYS A 229 -19.83 1.60 -15.49
C LYS A 229 -19.51 0.63 -16.63
N ASN A 230 -18.23 0.40 -16.90
CA ASN A 230 -17.74 -0.47 -17.97
C ASN A 230 -17.28 -1.85 -17.45
N GLY A 231 -17.68 -2.26 -16.24
CA GLY A 231 -17.27 -3.51 -15.62
C GLY A 231 -16.17 -3.34 -14.58
N TRP A 232 -15.78 -4.46 -13.97
CA TRP A 232 -14.68 -4.53 -13.02
C TRP A 232 -13.47 -5.18 -13.69
N HIS A 233 -12.32 -4.50 -13.68
CA HIS A 233 -11.13 -4.94 -14.39
C HIS A 233 -9.93 -5.23 -13.47
N TYR A 234 -10.10 -5.09 -12.15
CA TYR A 234 -9.02 -5.15 -11.17
C TYR A 234 -8.93 -6.56 -10.58
N THR A 235 -8.41 -7.51 -11.35
CA THR A 235 -8.35 -8.94 -11.00
C THR A 235 -6.98 -9.42 -10.52
N SER A 236 -6.01 -8.50 -10.34
CA SER A 236 -4.66 -8.81 -9.84
C SER A 236 -4.66 -9.31 -8.39
N LEU A 237 -3.49 -9.73 -7.88
CA LEU A 237 -3.34 -10.18 -6.48
C LEU A 237 -3.65 -9.12 -5.43
N THR A 238 -3.69 -7.84 -5.82
CA THR A 238 -4.08 -6.67 -5.00
C THR A 238 -4.94 -5.75 -5.85
N GLU A 239 -6.23 -6.03 -5.90
CA GLU A 239 -7.24 -5.28 -6.66
C GLU A 239 -7.30 -3.82 -6.24
N ASP A 240 -7.08 -3.55 -4.96
CA ASP A 240 -7.07 -2.22 -4.34
C ASP A 240 -5.93 -1.34 -4.88
N ARG A 241 -4.76 -1.93 -5.08
CA ARG A 241 -3.59 -1.22 -5.64
C ARG A 241 -3.77 -0.93 -7.12
N ALA A 242 -4.32 -1.89 -7.86
CA ALA A 242 -4.64 -1.72 -9.27
C ALA A 242 -5.71 -0.63 -9.45
N LEU A 243 -6.82 -0.68 -8.67
CA LEU A 243 -7.86 0.34 -8.65
C LEU A 243 -7.29 1.71 -8.25
N THR A 244 -6.46 1.79 -7.20
CA THR A 244 -5.85 3.05 -6.78
C THR A 244 -5.04 3.69 -7.91
N ALA A 245 -4.16 2.91 -8.55
CA ALA A 245 -3.26 3.41 -9.57
C ALA A 245 -4.01 3.86 -10.83
N ASP A 246 -4.98 3.07 -11.26
CA ASP A 246 -5.78 3.35 -12.44
C ASP A 246 -6.72 4.55 -12.21
N ALA A 247 -7.42 4.62 -11.06
CA ALA A 247 -8.27 5.76 -10.71
C ALA A 247 -7.48 7.08 -10.67
N VAL A 248 -6.27 7.06 -10.09
CA VAL A 248 -5.39 8.25 -10.10
C VAL A 248 -4.95 8.60 -11.53
N ALA A 249 -4.61 7.61 -12.34
CA ALA A 249 -4.27 7.84 -13.74
C ALA A 249 -5.46 8.43 -14.53
N GLN A 250 -6.69 8.05 -14.21
CA GLN A 250 -7.92 8.63 -14.76
C GLN A 250 -8.24 10.04 -14.24
N GLY A 251 -7.53 10.52 -13.22
CA GLY A 251 -7.74 11.84 -12.62
C GLY A 251 -8.72 11.89 -11.46
N TYR A 252 -9.15 10.73 -10.95
CA TYR A 252 -9.95 10.67 -9.73
C TYR A 252 -9.10 11.00 -8.50
N GLN A 253 -9.70 11.74 -7.58
CA GLN A 253 -9.16 11.91 -6.23
C GLN A 253 -9.64 10.75 -5.35
N ILE A 254 -8.76 10.22 -4.52
CA ILE A 254 -9.12 9.25 -3.49
C ILE A 254 -9.01 9.95 -2.15
N THR A 255 -10.14 10.15 -1.52
CA THR A 255 -10.27 10.93 -0.29
C THR A 255 -10.27 10.01 0.93
N TYR A 256 -9.89 10.54 2.07
CA TYR A 256 -9.93 9.86 3.35
C TYR A 256 -10.94 10.50 4.31
N GLN A 257 -11.89 9.68 4.81
CA GLN A 257 -12.84 10.05 5.84
C GLN A 257 -12.36 9.56 7.22
N ASN A 258 -11.94 10.50 8.06
CA ASN A 258 -11.34 10.18 9.35
C ASN A 258 -12.33 9.65 10.39
N ASP A 259 -13.58 10.06 10.31
CA ASP A 259 -14.58 9.80 11.33
C ASP A 259 -15.37 8.50 11.08
N ALA A 260 -15.25 7.94 9.86
CA ALA A 260 -15.79 6.62 9.53
C ALA A 260 -14.80 5.53 9.94
N MET A 261 -15.10 4.78 10.98
CA MET A 261 -14.20 3.74 11.52
C MET A 261 -14.78 2.35 11.37
N PHE A 262 -13.94 1.44 10.90
CA PHE A 262 -14.18 0.01 10.92
C PHE A 262 -13.00 -0.74 11.53
N TYR A 263 -13.21 -1.99 11.89
CA TYR A 263 -12.20 -2.87 12.49
C TYR A 263 -12.00 -4.09 11.62
N ASP A 264 -10.76 -4.53 11.46
CA ASP A 264 -10.39 -5.77 10.79
C ASP A 264 -9.58 -6.69 11.70
N GLU A 265 -9.34 -7.91 11.24
CA GLU A 265 -8.52 -8.90 11.93
C GLU A 265 -7.11 -8.94 11.36
N GLN A 266 -6.11 -8.87 12.23
CA GLN A 266 -4.71 -8.96 11.82
C GLN A 266 -4.15 -10.35 12.06
N PRO A 267 -3.23 -10.84 11.21
CA PRO A 267 -2.60 -12.12 11.42
C PRO A 267 -1.81 -12.17 12.72
N THR A 268 -1.89 -13.30 13.42
CA THR A 268 -1.18 -13.55 14.69
C THR A 268 0.03 -14.46 14.52
N SER A 269 0.19 -15.08 13.34
CA SER A 269 1.31 -15.97 13.01
C SER A 269 2.26 -15.32 12.02
N LEU A 270 3.57 -15.41 12.29
CA LEU A 270 4.62 -14.91 11.38
C LEU A 270 4.55 -15.57 10.00
N LYS A 271 4.25 -16.86 9.93
CA LYS A 271 4.10 -17.62 8.68
C LYS A 271 2.95 -17.05 7.82
N VAL A 272 1.81 -16.76 8.45
CA VAL A 272 0.64 -16.17 7.79
C VAL A 272 0.96 -14.73 7.36
N ALA A 273 1.60 -13.94 8.24
CA ALA A 273 2.02 -12.57 7.96
C ALA A 273 2.98 -12.49 6.76
N LEU A 274 3.99 -13.36 6.70
CA LEU A 274 4.93 -13.43 5.56
C LEU A 274 4.21 -13.79 4.26
N ARG A 275 3.33 -14.78 4.28
CA ARG A 275 2.54 -15.18 3.10
C ARG A 275 1.67 -14.03 2.59
N GLN A 276 0.96 -13.35 3.48
CA GLN A 276 0.12 -12.19 3.14
C GLN A 276 0.97 -11.05 2.54
N ARG A 277 2.10 -10.73 3.17
CA ARG A 277 2.98 -9.66 2.70
C ARG A 277 3.68 -9.99 1.39
N THR A 278 4.01 -11.27 1.16
CA THR A 278 4.56 -11.70 -0.14
C THR A 278 3.52 -11.54 -1.25
N ARG A 279 2.24 -11.85 -0.96
CA ARG A 279 1.13 -11.59 -1.88
C ARG A 279 0.98 -10.09 -2.17
N TRP A 280 1.01 -9.25 -1.13
CA TRP A 280 0.94 -7.79 -1.30
C TRP A 280 2.11 -7.25 -2.12
N ALA A 281 3.32 -7.72 -1.85
CA ALA A 281 4.50 -7.32 -2.59
C ALA A 281 4.41 -7.70 -4.07
N LYS A 282 3.94 -8.91 -4.39
CA LYS A 282 3.75 -9.35 -5.78
C LYS A 282 2.69 -8.52 -6.50
N GLY A 283 1.53 -8.30 -5.87
CA GLY A 283 0.47 -7.46 -6.44
C GLY A 283 0.90 -6.00 -6.61
N HIS A 284 1.74 -5.49 -5.71
CA HIS A 284 2.32 -4.16 -5.82
C HIS A 284 3.25 -4.03 -7.05
N LEU A 285 4.07 -5.07 -7.31
CA LEU A 285 4.90 -5.13 -8.52
C LEU A 285 4.04 -5.21 -9.78
N GLN A 286 2.94 -5.96 -9.76
CA GLN A 286 1.99 -6.03 -10.87
C GLN A 286 1.38 -4.66 -11.16
N ALA A 287 0.87 -3.96 -10.14
CA ALA A 287 0.29 -2.62 -10.28
C ALA A 287 1.33 -1.60 -10.79
N PHE A 288 2.60 -1.71 -10.37
CA PHE A 288 3.68 -0.86 -10.89
C PHE A 288 3.91 -1.09 -12.39
N VAL A 289 3.96 -2.34 -12.84
CA VAL A 289 4.17 -2.66 -14.27
C VAL A 289 2.96 -2.24 -15.11
N GLU A 290 1.75 -2.45 -14.60
CA GLU A 290 0.51 -2.18 -15.34
C GLU A 290 0.17 -0.69 -15.45
N SER A 291 0.28 0.05 -14.35
CA SER A 291 -0.17 1.44 -14.27
C SER A 291 0.98 2.46 -14.19
N GLY A 292 2.19 2.04 -13.83
CA GLY A 292 3.34 2.92 -13.68
C GLY A 292 3.66 3.75 -14.91
N PRO A 293 3.68 3.18 -16.15
CA PRO A 293 3.91 3.95 -17.36
C PRO A 293 2.87 5.06 -17.59
N PHE A 294 1.60 4.79 -17.30
CA PHE A 294 0.53 5.79 -17.45
C PHE A 294 0.67 6.90 -16.41
N LEU A 295 0.96 6.56 -15.16
CA LEU A 295 1.22 7.53 -14.11
C LEU A 295 2.43 8.40 -14.47
N PHE A 296 3.51 7.81 -14.99
CA PHE A 296 4.69 8.55 -15.44
C PHE A 296 4.35 9.55 -16.54
N ILE A 297 3.62 9.12 -17.56
CA ILE A 297 3.19 10.00 -18.65
C ILE A 297 2.32 11.14 -18.11
N ASN A 298 1.40 10.86 -17.18
CA ASN A 298 0.50 11.85 -16.61
C ASN A 298 1.22 12.93 -15.77
N ILE A 299 2.41 12.64 -15.23
CA ILE A 299 3.25 13.67 -14.57
C ILE A 299 3.57 14.82 -15.53
N PHE A 300 3.85 14.51 -16.79
CA PHE A 300 4.23 15.50 -17.81
C PHE A 300 3.02 16.07 -18.56
N LEU A 301 2.08 15.21 -18.96
CA LEU A 301 0.95 15.63 -19.78
C LEU A 301 -0.23 16.16 -18.95
N GLY A 302 -0.37 15.70 -17.70
CA GLY A 302 -1.43 16.14 -16.80
C GLY A 302 -2.83 15.71 -17.21
N LYS A 303 -3.84 16.35 -16.59
CA LYS A 303 -5.26 16.02 -16.72
C LYS A 303 -5.82 16.13 -18.15
N TRP A 304 -5.17 16.89 -19.01
CA TRP A 304 -5.66 17.12 -20.39
C TRP A 304 -5.37 15.98 -21.36
N PHE A 305 -4.47 15.06 -20.99
CA PHE A 305 -4.05 13.92 -21.79
C PHE A 305 -4.08 12.62 -20.99
N VAL A 306 -5.11 12.48 -20.15
CA VAL A 306 -5.26 11.30 -19.29
C VAL A 306 -5.17 10.02 -20.12
N ARG A 307 -4.24 9.15 -19.76
CA ARG A 307 -4.10 7.81 -20.32
C ARG A 307 -4.18 6.80 -19.19
N THR A 308 -4.91 5.73 -19.43
CA THR A 308 -5.05 4.61 -18.51
C THR A 308 -5.17 3.31 -19.29
N LYS A 309 -5.00 2.19 -18.62
CA LYS A 309 -5.16 0.87 -19.23
C LYS A 309 -6.64 0.57 -19.52
N TRP A 310 -7.54 1.02 -18.66
CA TRP A 310 -8.95 0.62 -18.64
C TRP A 310 -9.91 1.79 -18.94
N GLY A 311 -9.44 3.00 -18.87
CA GLY A 311 -10.23 4.18 -19.23
C GLY A 311 -10.38 4.27 -20.74
N GLU A 312 -11.60 4.56 -21.20
CA GLU A 312 -11.74 5.10 -22.55
C GLU A 312 -10.75 6.25 -22.67
N ASN A 313 -10.12 6.42 -23.86
CA ASN A 313 -9.28 7.58 -24.18
C ASN A 313 -10.15 8.85 -24.14
N SER A 314 -10.71 9.13 -22.99
CA SER A 314 -11.39 10.36 -22.68
C SER A 314 -10.31 11.44 -22.64
N VAL A 315 -9.91 11.89 -23.83
CA VAL A 315 -9.39 13.23 -23.96
C VAL A 315 -10.44 14.09 -23.27
N ASN A 316 -10.20 14.44 -22.00
CA ASN A 316 -11.02 15.43 -21.33
C ASN A 316 -10.90 16.69 -22.19
N LYS A 317 -11.83 16.86 -23.14
CA LYS A 317 -11.90 18.02 -24.00
C LYS A 317 -11.73 19.20 -23.09
N LYS A 318 -10.69 20.02 -23.31
CA LYS A 318 -10.48 21.28 -22.57
C LYS A 318 -11.84 21.94 -22.46
N LYS A 319 -12.50 21.85 -21.31
CA LYS A 319 -13.67 22.68 -21.04
C LYS A 319 -13.14 24.11 -21.10
N LYS A 320 -13.56 24.88 -22.10
CA LYS A 320 -13.24 26.32 -22.16
C LYS A 320 -13.71 26.93 -20.85
N SER A 321 -12.79 27.45 -20.06
CA SER A 321 -13.12 28.16 -18.83
C SER A 321 -13.92 29.40 -19.22
N LYS A 322 -15.11 29.56 -18.66
CA LYS A 322 -15.97 30.72 -18.93
C LYS A 322 -15.56 31.93 -18.08
N THR A 323 -14.88 31.68 -16.96
CA THR A 323 -14.43 32.72 -16.03
C THR A 323 -12.96 32.56 -15.66
N PHE A 324 -12.30 33.66 -15.26
CA PHE A 324 -10.92 33.61 -14.76
C PHE A 324 -10.76 32.69 -13.54
N LYS A 325 -11.76 32.66 -12.65
CA LYS A 325 -11.80 31.75 -11.50
C LYS A 325 -11.77 30.28 -11.93
N GLU A 326 -12.59 29.90 -12.92
CA GLU A 326 -12.57 28.53 -13.47
C GLU A 326 -11.24 28.20 -14.12
N PHE A 327 -10.62 29.14 -14.81
CA PHE A 327 -9.29 28.96 -15.40
C PHE A 327 -8.23 28.64 -14.33
N ILE A 328 -8.18 29.41 -13.25
CA ILE A 328 -7.26 29.16 -12.13
C ILE A 328 -7.54 27.81 -11.45
N LEU A 329 -8.81 27.49 -11.21
CA LEU A 329 -9.19 26.19 -10.64
C LEU A 329 -8.73 25.02 -11.52
N ASN A 330 -8.90 25.13 -12.83
CA ASN A 330 -8.44 24.11 -13.78
C ASN A 330 -6.90 23.93 -13.75
N ILE A 331 -6.14 25.02 -13.60
CA ILE A 331 -4.68 24.94 -13.44
C ILE A 331 -4.33 24.21 -12.13
N ILE A 332 -4.95 24.59 -11.02
CA ILE A 332 -4.72 23.97 -9.71
C ILE A 332 -5.04 22.46 -9.75
N GLU A 333 -6.17 22.09 -10.35
CA GLU A 333 -6.54 20.68 -10.50
C GLU A 333 -5.55 19.91 -11.38
N ASN A 334 -5.04 20.53 -12.46
CA ASN A 334 -4.03 19.90 -13.29
C ASN A 334 -2.71 19.69 -12.55
N ILE A 335 -2.26 20.66 -11.76
CA ILE A 335 -1.07 20.54 -10.91
C ILE A 335 -1.28 19.42 -9.87
N ARG A 336 -2.45 19.39 -9.23
CA ARG A 336 -2.79 18.31 -8.27
C ARG A 336 -2.75 16.95 -8.92
N HIS A 337 -3.32 16.79 -10.10
CA HIS A 337 -3.32 15.52 -10.82
C HIS A 337 -1.90 15.06 -11.20
N ARG A 338 -1.04 15.96 -11.70
CA ARG A 338 0.37 15.68 -11.98
C ARG A 338 1.09 15.20 -10.71
N PHE A 339 0.90 15.94 -9.62
CA PHE A 339 1.52 15.58 -8.36
C PHE A 339 0.94 14.29 -7.75
N ALA A 340 -0.37 14.03 -7.85
CA ALA A 340 -0.98 12.78 -7.43
C ALA A 340 -0.45 11.59 -8.24
N SER A 341 -0.26 11.75 -9.55
CA SER A 341 0.36 10.73 -10.42
C SER A 341 1.81 10.45 -10.00
N PHE A 342 2.59 11.51 -9.72
CA PHE A 342 3.95 11.38 -9.18
C PHE A 342 3.97 10.67 -7.83
N ASP A 343 3.15 11.11 -6.87
CA ASP A 343 3.10 10.52 -5.52
C ASP A 343 2.65 9.05 -5.56
N THR A 344 1.66 8.71 -6.39
CA THR A 344 1.22 7.33 -6.58
C THR A 344 2.29 6.48 -7.25
N LEU A 345 2.97 7.00 -8.26
CA LEU A 345 4.12 6.32 -8.88
C LEU A 345 5.22 6.04 -7.84
N MET A 346 5.54 7.03 -6.99
CA MET A 346 6.55 6.86 -5.92
C MET A 346 6.09 5.87 -4.83
N GLN A 347 4.79 5.68 -4.63
CA GLN A 347 4.27 4.63 -3.75
C GLN A 347 4.39 3.24 -4.38
N LEU A 348 4.19 3.12 -5.70
CA LEU A 348 4.30 1.86 -6.43
C LEU A 348 5.74 1.47 -6.77
N THR A 349 6.67 2.43 -6.81
CA THR A 349 8.07 2.17 -7.18
C THR A 349 8.71 1.17 -6.20
N PRO A 350 9.23 0.05 -6.70
CA PRO A 350 9.78 -1.02 -5.87
C PRO A 350 11.19 -0.68 -5.36
N PHE A 351 11.32 0.33 -4.51
CA PHE A 351 12.60 0.78 -3.97
C PHE A 351 13.41 -0.34 -3.28
N SER A 352 12.75 -1.36 -2.73
CA SER A 352 13.42 -2.52 -2.15
C SER A 352 14.22 -3.29 -3.21
N VAL A 353 13.68 -3.42 -4.43
CA VAL A 353 14.35 -4.09 -5.56
C VAL A 353 15.59 -3.30 -5.99
N PHE A 354 15.46 -2.00 -6.16
CA PHE A 354 16.60 -1.13 -6.49
C PHE A 354 17.68 -1.17 -5.39
N ASN A 355 17.27 -1.23 -4.12
CA ASN A 355 18.22 -1.39 -3.03
C ASN A 355 18.94 -2.74 -3.08
N LEU A 356 18.27 -3.83 -3.45
CA LEU A 356 18.90 -5.14 -3.62
C LEU A 356 19.93 -5.09 -4.75
N ALA A 357 19.55 -4.58 -5.94
CA ALA A 357 20.46 -4.43 -7.06
C ALA A 357 21.71 -3.62 -6.69
N ARG A 358 21.52 -2.52 -5.96
CA ARG A 358 22.63 -1.72 -5.46
C ARG A 358 23.55 -2.49 -4.50
N TRP A 359 23.00 -3.31 -3.60
CA TRP A 359 23.82 -4.13 -2.71
C TRP A 359 24.65 -5.14 -3.50
N LEU A 360 24.07 -5.78 -4.52
CA LEU A 360 24.80 -6.68 -5.40
C LEU A 360 25.93 -5.96 -6.12
N ILE A 361 25.68 -4.76 -6.66
CA ILE A 361 26.72 -3.95 -7.31
C ILE A 361 27.85 -3.61 -6.31
N VAL A 362 27.52 -3.18 -5.10
CA VAL A 362 28.55 -2.87 -4.08
C VAL A 362 29.40 -4.09 -3.77
N ILE A 363 28.80 -5.26 -3.58
CA ILE A 363 29.51 -6.52 -3.31
C ILE A 363 30.42 -6.89 -4.48
N VAL A 364 29.91 -6.82 -5.72
CA VAL A 364 30.70 -7.15 -6.93
C VAL A 364 31.87 -6.20 -7.12
N VAL A 365 31.66 -4.89 -6.91
CA VAL A 365 32.73 -3.88 -7.01
C VAL A 365 33.81 -4.09 -5.93
N MET A 366 33.41 -4.34 -4.68
CA MET A 366 34.38 -4.62 -3.61
C MET A 366 35.18 -5.90 -3.86
N TYR A 367 34.51 -6.94 -4.36
CA TYR A 367 35.16 -8.17 -4.77
C TYR A 367 36.14 -7.94 -5.93
N GLY A 368 35.74 -7.11 -6.91
CA GLY A 368 36.62 -6.70 -8.02
C GLY A 368 37.87 -5.96 -7.53
N CYS A 369 37.73 -5.03 -6.57
CA CYS A 369 38.88 -4.35 -5.95
C CYS A 369 39.86 -5.33 -5.28
N TYR A 370 39.29 -6.34 -4.61
CA TYR A 370 40.07 -7.39 -3.98
C TYR A 370 40.84 -8.22 -5.03
N CYS A 371 40.17 -8.68 -6.09
CA CYS A 371 40.80 -9.44 -7.20
C CYS A 371 41.90 -8.61 -7.87
N TYR A 372 41.65 -7.31 -8.13
CA TYR A 372 42.65 -6.40 -8.69
C TYR A 372 43.93 -6.37 -7.85
N ASN A 373 43.79 -6.24 -6.53
CA ASN A 373 44.97 -6.22 -5.61
C ASN A 373 45.71 -7.56 -5.57
N MET A 374 45.03 -8.68 -5.81
CA MET A 374 45.63 -10.02 -5.83
C MET A 374 46.13 -10.44 -7.22
N GLY A 375 45.99 -9.59 -8.25
CA GLY A 375 46.39 -9.92 -9.62
C GLY A 375 45.54 -11.02 -10.27
N ILE A 376 44.31 -11.25 -9.78
CA ILE A 376 43.42 -12.31 -10.26
C ILE A 376 42.60 -11.78 -11.45
N ASP A 377 42.83 -12.32 -12.64
CA ASP A 377 42.10 -11.93 -13.86
C ASP A 377 40.82 -12.75 -14.06
N GLY A 378 39.98 -12.27 -14.99
CA GLY A 378 38.58 -12.61 -15.23
C GLY A 378 38.20 -14.09 -15.31
N ALA A 379 39.07 -14.97 -15.80
CA ALA A 379 38.79 -16.41 -15.85
C ALA A 379 38.61 -17.03 -14.45
N ASN A 380 39.23 -16.44 -13.43
CA ASN A 380 39.16 -16.90 -12.03
C ASN A 380 38.26 -16.02 -11.15
N PHE A 381 37.64 -14.97 -11.71
CA PHE A 381 36.84 -14.02 -10.96
C PHE A 381 35.64 -14.67 -10.25
N PHE A 382 35.00 -15.64 -10.88
CA PHE A 382 33.89 -16.42 -10.32
C PHE A 382 34.30 -17.83 -9.83
N GLY A 383 35.55 -18.21 -10.02
CA GLY A 383 36.03 -19.60 -9.85
C GLY A 383 36.29 -20.04 -8.41
N GLY A 384 36.05 -19.19 -7.41
CA GLY A 384 36.38 -19.57 -6.05
C GLY A 384 35.39 -19.11 -4.99
N SER A 385 34.59 -20.02 -4.46
CA SER A 385 33.85 -19.84 -3.21
C SER A 385 34.76 -19.33 -2.07
N THR A 386 36.05 -19.69 -2.08
CA THR A 386 37.08 -19.28 -1.15
C THR A 386 37.31 -17.76 -1.17
N TYR A 387 37.35 -17.13 -2.36
CA TYR A 387 37.59 -15.68 -2.50
C TYR A 387 36.39 -14.87 -2.02
N LEU A 388 35.18 -15.34 -2.29
CA LEU A 388 33.98 -14.69 -1.77
C LEU A 388 33.90 -14.81 -0.24
N ALA A 389 34.27 -15.96 0.33
CA ALA A 389 34.33 -16.16 1.78
C ALA A 389 35.41 -15.25 2.43
N ILE A 390 36.56 -15.09 1.79
CA ILE A 390 37.61 -14.16 2.25
C ILE A 390 37.10 -12.71 2.16
N LEU A 391 36.43 -12.31 1.06
CA LEU A 391 35.86 -10.99 0.93
C LEU A 391 34.82 -10.73 2.03
N LEU A 392 33.89 -11.65 2.27
CA LEU A 392 32.86 -11.52 3.31
C LEU A 392 33.49 -11.41 4.71
N ARG A 393 34.53 -12.17 4.97
CA ARG A 393 35.28 -12.08 6.24
C ARG A 393 35.94 -10.70 6.45
N HIS A 394 36.44 -10.09 5.37
CA HIS A 394 37.14 -8.81 5.40
C HIS A 394 36.30 -7.61 4.93
N LEU A 395 34.99 -7.80 4.75
CA LEU A 395 34.09 -6.77 4.23
C LEU A 395 34.12 -5.47 5.07
N PHE A 396 34.43 -5.56 6.34
CA PHE A 396 34.47 -4.42 7.27
C PHE A 396 35.89 -3.98 7.65
N GLU A 397 36.90 -4.61 7.11
CA GLU A 397 38.30 -4.20 7.35
C GLU A 397 38.71 -3.10 6.36
N VAL A 398 39.31 -2.02 6.87
CA VAL A 398 39.92 -0.98 6.04
C VAL A 398 41.22 -1.53 5.46
N ARG A 399 41.32 -1.62 4.14
CA ARG A 399 42.51 -2.08 3.44
C ARG A 399 43.05 -0.98 2.55
N VAL A 400 44.38 -0.94 2.42
CA VAL A 400 45.08 -0.03 1.52
C VAL A 400 45.49 -0.83 0.27
N PHE A 401 45.08 -0.37 -0.89
CA PHE A 401 45.43 -0.97 -2.18
C PHE A 401 46.53 -0.17 -2.86
N ALA A 402 47.34 -0.85 -3.68
CA ALA A 402 48.47 -0.21 -4.37
C ALA A 402 48.01 0.89 -5.34
N SER A 403 46.90 0.69 -6.04
CA SER A 403 46.31 1.73 -6.89
C SER A 403 45.52 2.75 -6.06
N PRO A 404 45.87 4.05 -6.08
CA PRO A 404 45.13 5.08 -5.36
C PRO A 404 43.63 5.15 -5.75
N GLY A 405 43.32 4.97 -7.02
CA GLY A 405 41.93 4.97 -7.53
C GLY A 405 41.13 3.78 -7.01
N VAL A 406 41.66 2.58 -7.06
CA VAL A 406 41.04 1.36 -6.53
C VAL A 406 40.89 1.44 -5.02
N ASN A 407 41.86 2.01 -4.32
CA ASN A 407 41.79 2.25 -2.88
C ASN A 407 40.63 3.22 -2.53
N ALA A 408 40.54 4.34 -3.23
CA ALA A 408 39.44 5.31 -3.03
C ALA A 408 38.07 4.69 -3.32
N LEU A 409 37.94 3.87 -4.35
CA LEU A 409 36.72 3.13 -4.71
C LEU A 409 36.32 2.16 -3.57
N PHE A 410 37.27 1.35 -3.07
CA PHE A 410 37.00 0.39 -2.00
C PHE A 410 36.56 1.09 -0.70
N ILE A 411 37.28 2.10 -0.26
CA ILE A 411 36.96 2.90 0.95
C ILE A 411 35.58 3.57 0.77
N GLY A 412 35.29 4.09 -0.42
CA GLY A 412 33.99 4.67 -0.73
C GLY A 412 32.82 3.67 -0.65
N MET A 413 33.02 2.44 -1.13
CA MET A 413 32.02 1.38 -1.00
C MET A 413 31.82 0.98 0.47
N LEU A 414 32.90 0.79 1.22
CA LEU A 414 32.88 0.47 2.64
C LEU A 414 32.15 1.56 3.44
N THR A 415 32.46 2.84 3.21
CA THR A 415 31.79 3.99 3.82
C THR A 415 30.29 3.98 3.49
N SER A 416 29.92 3.69 2.24
CA SER A 416 28.52 3.57 1.82
C SER A 416 27.76 2.47 2.58
N ILE A 417 28.41 1.36 2.90
CA ILE A 417 27.84 0.27 3.71
C ILE A 417 27.56 0.77 5.13
N TRP A 418 28.57 1.35 5.79
CA TRP A 418 28.43 1.85 7.17
C TRP A 418 27.36 2.94 7.30
N LEU A 419 27.36 3.93 6.40
CA LEU A 419 26.33 4.98 6.40
C LEU A 419 24.92 4.39 6.27
N ARG A 420 24.74 3.31 5.51
CA ARG A 420 23.45 2.64 5.38
C ARG A 420 23.06 1.86 6.63
N ILE A 421 24.01 1.21 7.29
CA ILE A 421 23.73 0.54 8.56
C ILE A 421 23.28 1.58 9.58
N LEU A 422 24.02 2.69 9.72
CA LEU A 422 23.65 3.80 10.62
C LEU A 422 22.27 4.40 10.26
N PHE A 423 22.01 4.62 8.98
CA PHE A 423 20.69 5.09 8.53
C PHE A 423 19.58 4.11 8.90
N ARG A 424 19.81 2.79 8.78
CA ARG A 424 18.82 1.78 9.16
C ARG A 424 18.57 1.73 10.66
N ILE A 425 19.61 1.90 11.47
CA ILE A 425 19.49 2.03 12.92
C ILE A 425 18.69 3.30 13.26
N GLY A 426 19.00 4.43 12.63
CA GLY A 426 18.26 5.68 12.81
C GLY A 426 16.77 5.53 12.45
N MET A 427 16.44 4.88 11.34
CA MET A 427 15.07 4.59 10.95
C MET A 427 14.35 3.66 11.93
N TYR A 428 15.06 2.71 12.51
CA TYR A 428 14.50 1.84 13.55
C TYR A 428 14.11 2.64 14.79
N ILE A 429 15.02 3.50 15.25
CA ILE A 429 14.78 4.39 16.41
C ILE A 429 13.67 5.40 16.11
N GLU A 430 13.65 6.02 14.91
CA GLU A 430 12.55 6.90 14.49
C GLU A 430 11.20 6.19 14.57
N ASN A 431 11.11 4.97 14.07
CA ASN A 431 9.87 4.20 14.14
C ASN A 431 9.46 3.92 15.59
N MET A 432 10.38 3.64 16.50
CA MET A 432 10.04 3.49 17.92
C MET A 432 9.43 4.77 18.50
N TRP A 433 9.99 5.94 18.21
CA TRP A 433 9.41 7.23 18.61
C TRP A 433 8.03 7.45 18.00
N VAL A 434 7.84 7.07 16.75
CA VAL A 434 6.52 7.14 16.10
C VAL A 434 5.52 6.22 16.81
N ALA A 435 5.91 5.01 17.24
CA ALA A 435 5.02 4.12 17.99
C ALA A 435 4.59 4.74 19.33
N ILE A 436 5.54 5.31 20.08
CA ILE A 436 5.23 6.03 21.35
C ILE A 436 4.22 7.15 21.06
N TYR A 437 4.48 7.97 20.05
CA TYR A 437 3.58 9.03 19.63
C TYR A 437 2.17 8.50 19.30
N LEU A 438 2.07 7.40 18.53
CA LEU A 438 0.77 6.81 18.18
C LEU A 438 0.01 6.31 19.42
N PHE A 439 0.67 5.70 20.38
CA PHE A 439 0.05 5.29 21.65
C PHE A 439 -0.50 6.48 22.47
N ILE A 440 0.13 7.65 22.33
CA ILE A 440 -0.33 8.87 23.02
C ILE A 440 -1.54 9.47 22.27
N VAL A 441 -1.43 9.71 20.98
CA VAL A 441 -2.44 10.48 20.23
C VAL A 441 -3.67 9.67 19.81
N GLU A 442 -3.52 8.35 19.70
CA GLU A 442 -4.61 7.42 19.35
C GLU A 442 -5.13 6.62 20.56
N HIS A 443 -4.81 7.05 21.79
CA HIS A 443 -5.18 6.32 23.03
C HIS A 443 -6.67 5.99 23.14
N LYS A 444 -7.55 6.79 22.52
CA LYS A 444 -9.00 6.56 22.48
C LYS A 444 -9.42 5.49 21.47
N ASN A 445 -8.61 5.25 20.45
CA ASN A 445 -8.89 4.32 19.36
C ASN A 445 -8.13 2.99 19.51
N ILE A 446 -7.13 2.96 20.41
CA ILE A 446 -6.34 1.78 20.74
C ILE A 446 -6.87 1.15 22.02
N LYS A 447 -7.10 -0.17 21.98
CA LYS A 447 -7.52 -0.93 23.16
C LYS A 447 -6.57 -0.69 24.34
N LYS A 448 -7.13 -0.49 25.54
CA LYS A 448 -6.36 -0.33 26.78
C LYS A 448 -5.48 -1.55 27.03
N MET A 449 -4.20 -1.33 27.32
CA MET A 449 -3.23 -2.38 27.60
C MET A 449 -2.17 -1.92 28.60
N SER A 450 -1.47 -2.89 29.21
CA SER A 450 -0.40 -2.60 30.17
C SER A 450 0.76 -1.84 29.52
N ILE A 451 1.49 -1.09 30.32
CA ILE A 451 2.69 -0.35 29.86
C ILE A 451 3.75 -1.30 29.27
N TRP A 452 3.91 -2.48 29.84
CA TRP A 452 4.86 -3.49 29.37
C TRP A 452 4.54 -3.98 27.96
N LYS A 453 3.25 -4.19 27.64
CA LYS A 453 2.81 -4.51 26.26
C LYS A 453 3.12 -3.35 25.32
N LYS A 454 2.85 -2.10 25.72
CA LYS A 454 3.18 -0.92 24.89
C LYS A 454 4.67 -0.82 24.61
N MET A 455 5.52 -1.06 25.61
CA MET A 455 6.98 -1.08 25.43
C MET A 455 7.42 -2.19 24.46
N LEU A 456 6.91 -3.42 24.65
CA LEU A 456 7.19 -4.54 23.75
C LEU A 456 6.79 -4.21 22.32
N TYR A 457 5.60 -3.67 22.11
CA TYR A 457 5.07 -3.35 20.77
C TYR A 457 5.81 -2.17 20.14
N THR A 458 6.23 -1.19 20.93
CA THR A 458 7.12 -0.11 20.46
C THR A 458 8.43 -0.67 19.92
N PHE A 459 9.04 -1.61 20.67
CA PHE A 459 10.31 -2.22 20.27
C PHE A 459 10.16 -3.14 19.06
N THR A 460 9.09 -3.93 18.99
CA THR A 460 8.89 -4.91 17.89
C THR A 460 8.34 -4.29 16.62
N TRP A 461 7.64 -3.15 16.68
CA TRP A 461 7.00 -2.56 15.51
C TRP A 461 7.92 -2.29 14.32
N PRO A 462 9.17 -1.78 14.47
CA PRO A 462 10.04 -1.55 13.31
C PRO A 462 10.37 -2.82 12.51
N THR A 463 10.18 -4.01 13.09
CA THR A 463 10.36 -5.29 12.39
C THR A 463 9.35 -5.47 11.26
N PHE A 464 8.18 -4.78 11.33
CA PHE A 464 7.19 -4.80 10.26
C PHE A 464 7.79 -4.42 8.90
N ASP A 465 8.59 -3.36 8.84
CA ASP A 465 9.24 -2.92 7.61
C ASP A 465 10.34 -3.89 7.14
N ILE A 466 11.01 -4.59 8.08
CA ILE A 466 12.01 -5.63 7.77
C ILE A 466 11.33 -6.82 7.10
N ILE A 467 10.24 -7.32 7.69
CA ILE A 467 9.43 -8.41 7.15
C ILE A 467 8.92 -8.05 5.75
N GLY A 468 8.46 -6.80 5.55
CA GLY A 468 7.98 -6.34 4.24
C GLY A 468 9.05 -6.32 3.15
N ARG A 469 10.26 -5.91 3.47
CA ARG A 469 11.39 -5.96 2.51
C ARG A 469 11.75 -7.39 2.14
N TYR A 470 11.84 -8.28 3.13
CA TYR A 470 12.08 -9.70 2.88
C TYR A 470 10.98 -10.30 1.98
N ALA A 471 9.72 -10.02 2.28
CA ALA A 471 8.59 -10.47 1.47
C ALA A 471 8.67 -9.96 0.01
N THR A 472 9.17 -8.73 -0.21
CA THR A 472 9.37 -8.19 -1.56
C THR A 472 10.46 -8.97 -2.31
N TYR A 473 11.56 -9.33 -1.66
CA TYR A 473 12.62 -10.13 -2.30
C TYR A 473 12.12 -11.54 -2.65
N VAL A 474 11.37 -12.16 -1.75
CA VAL A 474 10.75 -13.47 -2.01
C VAL A 474 9.77 -13.38 -3.20
N ALA A 475 8.95 -12.32 -3.27
CA ALA A 475 7.98 -12.12 -4.33
C ALA A 475 8.59 -11.93 -5.73
N LEU A 476 9.87 -11.50 -5.83
CA LEU A 476 10.57 -11.39 -7.12
C LEU A 476 10.80 -12.75 -7.76
N PHE A 477 11.19 -13.74 -6.96
CA PHE A 477 11.69 -15.03 -7.45
C PHE A 477 10.66 -16.16 -7.36
N MET A 478 9.61 -15.99 -6.54
CA MET A 478 8.61 -17.03 -6.33
C MET A 478 7.31 -16.76 -7.08
N LYS A 479 6.67 -17.83 -7.59
CA LYS A 479 5.27 -17.78 -7.99
C LYS A 479 4.42 -17.66 -6.73
N VAL A 480 3.59 -16.62 -6.68
CA VAL A 480 2.72 -16.35 -5.54
C VAL A 480 1.29 -16.67 -5.93
N GLU A 481 0.69 -17.61 -5.21
CA GLU A 481 -0.72 -17.97 -5.36
C GLU A 481 -1.55 -17.31 -4.26
N TRP A 482 -2.77 -16.96 -4.60
CA TRP A 482 -3.73 -16.48 -3.60
C TRP A 482 -4.20 -17.67 -2.75
N LYS A 483 -4.06 -17.56 -1.43
CA LYS A 483 -4.58 -18.55 -0.45
C LYS A 483 -5.32 -17.78 0.64
N PRO A 484 -6.50 -18.27 1.08
CA PRO A 484 -7.25 -17.61 2.15
C PRO A 484 -6.44 -17.58 3.45
N ILE A 485 -6.72 -16.57 4.25
CA ILE A 485 -6.22 -16.44 5.61
C ILE A 485 -7.37 -16.85 6.52
N PRO A 486 -7.19 -17.79 7.44
CA PRO A 486 -8.25 -18.14 8.38
C PRO A 486 -8.56 -16.95 9.31
N HIS A 487 -9.83 -16.62 9.47
CA HIS A 487 -10.34 -15.66 10.43
C HIS A 487 -11.24 -16.39 11.41
N GLU A 488 -10.92 -16.31 12.70
CA GLU A 488 -11.62 -17.07 13.76
C GLU A 488 -12.04 -16.19 14.94
N SER A 489 -11.86 -14.87 14.82
CA SER A 489 -12.19 -13.94 15.87
C SER A 489 -13.69 -13.89 16.12
N LYS A 490 -14.12 -14.24 17.34
CA LYS A 490 -15.51 -14.16 17.79
C LYS A 490 -15.91 -12.76 18.28
N VAL A 491 -15.02 -11.79 18.17
CA VAL A 491 -15.26 -10.41 18.59
C VAL A 491 -16.39 -9.80 17.78
N THR A 492 -17.36 -9.23 18.47
CA THR A 492 -18.49 -8.49 17.88
C THR A 492 -18.27 -6.99 17.97
N ILE A 493 -19.07 -6.21 17.24
CA ILE A 493 -19.03 -4.74 17.36
C ILE A 493 -19.45 -4.26 18.76
N ASP A 494 -20.34 -4.99 19.44
CA ASP A 494 -20.78 -4.64 20.79
C ASP A 494 -19.67 -4.82 21.83
N ASP A 495 -18.78 -5.80 21.63
CA ASP A 495 -17.60 -6.00 22.48
C ASP A 495 -16.59 -4.85 22.33
N LEU A 496 -16.40 -4.34 21.11
CA LEU A 496 -15.51 -3.23 20.82
C LEU A 496 -16.04 -1.89 21.31
N ASN A 497 -17.36 -1.72 21.41
CA ASN A 497 -17.98 -0.50 21.95
C ASN A 497 -17.88 -0.42 23.48
N LYS A 498 -17.65 -1.54 24.18
CA LYS A 498 -17.51 -1.61 25.66
C LYS A 498 -16.06 -1.43 26.12
N SER A 499 -15.08 -1.58 25.26
CA SER A 499 -13.63 -1.54 25.55
C SER A 499 -13.04 -0.14 25.38
#